data_82b78d7c260bcb30558d14bb3b827def
#
_entry.id   82b78d7c260bcb30558d14bb3b827def
#
_cell.length_a   1.000
_cell.length_b   1.000
_cell.length_c   1.000
_cell.angle_alpha   90.00
_cell.angle_beta   90.00
_cell.angle_gamma   90.00
#
_symmetry.space_group_name_H-M   'P 1'
#
loop_
_entity.id
_entity.type
_entity.pdbx_description
1 polymer ?
#
loop_
_entity_poly.entity_id
_entity_poly.type
_entity_poly.pdbx_seq_one_letter_code
_entity_poly.pdbx_strand_id
1 'polypeptide(L)'
;MDYYRYLDMIWKLSNWYFSKDALPYWCIFVLDCLIVLGADVLVYALNNGTLSLLQNFVQLTGAFCFYLLFYVVSFRIFHTYSGVIRYSSFIDLQRMGFAMITGLLMIIGVRYLLNEDCWLMAVGMRDIGIAALLAVMIMWSVRVFVKYLYDSTFNRKRGKRVFIYGVKAGGVGLAKSIRNQVDSRYVVSGFVSDMQDMQGRFLMGKRVYPNDEHLVEKMEDFGVHTLL
;
A
#
# COMPACT_ATOMS: atom_id res chain seq x y z
N MET A 1 11.77 -27.21 7.20
CA MET A 1 12.92 -26.39 7.64
C MET A 1 13.07 -25.08 6.82
N ASP A 2 12.57 -25.04 5.59
CA ASP A 2 12.72 -23.85 4.72
C ASP A 2 11.76 -22.69 4.99
N TYR A 3 10.57 -22.97 5.51
CA TYR A 3 9.55 -21.93 5.78
C TYR A 3 10.02 -20.88 6.82
N TYR A 4 10.67 -21.31 7.89
CA TYR A 4 11.22 -20.40 8.91
C TYR A 4 12.40 -19.57 8.37
N ARG A 5 13.16 -20.10 7.43
CA ARG A 5 14.28 -19.42 6.77
C ARG A 5 13.79 -18.31 5.84
N TYR A 6 12.68 -18.52 5.11
CA TYR A 6 12.03 -17.50 4.30
C TYR A 6 11.45 -16.38 5.16
N LEU A 7 10.80 -16.72 6.27
CA LEU A 7 10.28 -15.73 7.21
C LEU A 7 11.39 -14.89 7.84
N ASP A 8 12.52 -15.50 8.20
CA ASP A 8 13.68 -14.81 8.79
C ASP A 8 14.35 -13.88 7.75
N MET A 9 14.41 -14.31 6.48
CA MET A 9 14.94 -13.50 5.39
C MET A 9 14.02 -12.30 5.09
N ILE A 10 12.71 -12.50 5.01
CA ILE A 10 11.72 -11.43 4.85
C ILE A 10 11.79 -10.47 6.04
N TRP A 11 11.97 -10.99 7.26
CA TRP A 11 12.07 -10.20 8.47
C TRP A 11 13.37 -9.37 8.51
N LYS A 12 14.52 -9.92 8.07
CA LYS A 12 15.79 -9.19 7.96
C LYS A 12 15.73 -8.11 6.88
N LEU A 13 15.14 -8.42 5.72
CA LEU A 13 14.90 -7.44 4.65
C LEU A 13 13.96 -6.33 5.11
N SER A 14 12.86 -6.67 5.77
CA SER A 14 11.92 -5.73 6.35
C SER A 14 12.61 -4.83 7.39
N ASN A 15 13.37 -5.39 8.31
CA ASN A 15 14.07 -4.64 9.34
C ASN A 15 15.16 -3.72 8.77
N TRP A 16 15.89 -4.16 7.74
CA TRP A 16 16.88 -3.35 7.02
C TRP A 16 16.21 -2.21 6.25
N TYR A 17 15.07 -2.51 5.61
CA TYR A 17 14.28 -1.56 4.84
C TYR A 17 13.68 -0.46 5.70
N PHE A 18 13.13 -0.81 6.87
CA PHE A 18 12.45 0.12 7.76
C PHE A 18 13.38 0.82 8.77
N SER A 19 14.63 0.36 8.92
CA SER A 19 15.62 1.01 9.80
C SER A 19 16.29 2.24 9.17
N LYS A 20 16.23 2.37 7.84
CA LYS A 20 16.69 3.57 7.12
C LYS A 20 15.54 4.57 6.97
N ASP A 21 15.87 5.84 7.08
CA ASP A 21 14.97 6.95 6.76
C ASP A 21 14.26 6.71 5.43
N ALA A 22 13.01 7.17 5.31
CA ALA A 22 12.09 6.88 4.21
C ALA A 22 12.77 6.68 2.85
N LEU A 23 12.35 5.64 2.11
CA LEU A 23 12.84 5.40 0.74
C LEU A 23 12.81 6.69 -0.07
N PRO A 24 13.85 6.97 -0.85
CA PRO A 24 13.86 8.10 -1.74
C PRO A 24 12.69 7.98 -2.75
N TYR A 25 12.01 9.07 -2.99
CA TYR A 25 10.80 9.14 -3.84
C TYR A 25 11.01 8.54 -5.23
N TRP A 26 12.24 8.61 -5.78
CA TRP A 26 12.56 8.05 -7.08
C TRP A 26 12.46 6.52 -7.12
N CYS A 27 12.72 5.81 -6.00
CA CYS A 27 12.57 4.35 -5.96
C CYS A 27 11.12 3.92 -6.14
N ILE A 28 10.17 4.66 -5.55
CA ILE A 28 8.74 4.39 -5.69
C ILE A 28 8.32 4.63 -7.14
N PHE A 29 8.77 5.72 -7.72
CA PHE A 29 8.50 6.06 -9.10
C PHE A 29 9.05 5.02 -10.09
N VAL A 30 10.30 4.57 -9.90
CA VAL A 30 10.89 3.50 -10.72
C VAL A 30 10.13 2.20 -10.58
N LEU A 31 9.71 1.85 -9.35
CA LEU A 31 8.89 0.65 -9.12
C LEU A 31 7.56 0.73 -9.89
N ASP A 32 6.86 1.86 -9.82
CA ASP A 32 5.61 2.06 -10.54
C ASP A 32 5.82 1.93 -12.07
N CYS A 33 6.90 2.50 -12.62
CA CYS A 33 7.26 2.36 -14.03
C CYS A 33 7.56 0.90 -14.42
N LEU A 34 8.28 0.16 -13.57
CA LEU A 34 8.57 -1.25 -13.80
C LEU A 34 7.31 -2.12 -13.75
N ILE A 35 6.35 -1.80 -12.88
CA ILE A 35 5.06 -2.48 -12.82
C ILE A 35 4.28 -2.27 -14.13
N VAL A 36 4.24 -1.05 -14.65
CA VAL A 36 3.56 -0.76 -15.93
C VAL A 36 4.20 -1.56 -17.06
N LEU A 37 5.52 -1.47 -17.24
CA LEU A 37 6.23 -2.23 -18.27
C LEU A 37 6.03 -3.74 -18.13
N GLY A 38 6.10 -4.25 -16.89
CA GLY A 38 5.88 -5.67 -16.62
C GLY A 38 4.46 -6.11 -16.95
N ALA A 39 3.45 -5.29 -16.69
CA ALA A 39 2.07 -5.56 -17.04
C ALA A 39 1.87 -5.58 -18.56
N ASP A 40 2.45 -4.60 -19.29
CA ASP A 40 2.38 -4.55 -20.76
C ASP A 40 2.98 -5.79 -21.39
N VAL A 41 4.19 -6.20 -20.98
CA VAL A 41 4.88 -7.40 -21.47
C VAL A 41 4.07 -8.66 -21.14
N LEU A 42 3.58 -8.78 -19.92
CA LEU A 42 2.83 -9.95 -19.46
C LEU A 42 1.53 -10.11 -20.25
N VAL A 43 0.73 -9.07 -20.37
CA VAL A 43 -0.56 -9.10 -21.07
C VAL A 43 -0.35 -9.39 -22.54
N TYR A 44 0.65 -8.78 -23.19
CA TYR A 44 0.95 -9.07 -24.59
C TYR A 44 1.37 -10.53 -24.78
N ALA A 45 2.24 -11.05 -23.92
CA ALA A 45 2.68 -12.44 -23.97
C ALA A 45 1.53 -13.45 -23.78
N LEU A 46 0.58 -13.15 -22.90
CA LEU A 46 -0.59 -14.00 -22.65
C LEU A 46 -1.59 -13.99 -23.80
N ASN A 47 -1.83 -12.82 -24.43
CA ASN A 47 -2.84 -12.68 -25.47
C ASN A 47 -2.32 -13.07 -26.86
N ASN A 48 -1.05 -12.77 -27.18
CA ASN A 48 -0.46 -12.93 -28.51
C ASN A 48 0.60 -14.05 -28.58
N GLY A 49 0.93 -14.64 -27.42
CA GLY A 49 1.92 -15.70 -27.31
C GLY A 49 3.37 -15.19 -27.18
N THR A 50 4.19 -15.98 -26.51
CA THR A 50 5.60 -15.66 -26.23
C THR A 50 6.47 -15.62 -27.50
N LEU A 51 6.13 -16.41 -28.50
CA LEU A 51 6.84 -16.40 -29.79
C LEU A 51 6.66 -15.08 -30.53
N SER A 52 5.44 -14.54 -30.57
CA SER A 52 5.14 -13.24 -31.20
C SER A 52 5.87 -12.10 -30.48
N LEU A 53 6.00 -12.18 -29.16
CA LEU A 53 6.77 -11.23 -28.37
C LEU A 53 8.27 -11.24 -28.73
N LEU A 54 8.85 -12.44 -28.91
CA LEU A 54 10.27 -12.58 -29.28
C LEU A 54 10.53 -12.13 -30.73
N GLN A 55 9.62 -12.44 -31.66
CA GLN A 55 9.76 -12.04 -33.06
C GLN A 55 9.69 -10.52 -33.27
N ASN A 56 8.84 -9.84 -32.50
CA ASN A 56 8.61 -8.40 -32.63
C ASN A 56 9.24 -7.59 -31.48
N PHE A 57 10.23 -8.17 -30.80
CA PHE A 57 10.80 -7.62 -29.56
C PHE A 57 11.19 -6.15 -29.66
N VAL A 58 11.88 -5.75 -30.73
CA VAL A 58 12.36 -4.37 -30.90
C VAL A 58 11.20 -3.38 -31.05
N GLN A 59 10.21 -3.73 -31.88
CA GLN A 59 9.04 -2.87 -32.11
C GLN A 59 8.19 -2.73 -30.84
N LEU A 60 7.96 -3.84 -30.14
CA LEU A 60 7.17 -3.87 -28.92
C LEU A 60 7.86 -3.11 -27.78
N THR A 61 9.16 -3.28 -27.61
CA THR A 61 9.92 -2.54 -26.61
C THR A 61 9.84 -1.04 -26.87
N GLY A 62 9.97 -0.62 -28.13
CA GLY A 62 9.77 0.78 -28.52
C GLY A 62 8.37 1.28 -28.18
N ALA A 63 7.32 0.53 -28.50
CA ALA A 63 5.94 0.88 -28.21
C ALA A 63 5.67 0.99 -26.70
N PHE A 64 6.12 0.04 -25.91
CA PHE A 64 5.96 0.06 -24.46
C PHE A 64 6.70 1.22 -23.81
N CYS A 65 7.94 1.50 -24.24
CA CYS A 65 8.68 2.66 -23.76
C CYS A 65 7.98 3.97 -24.12
N PHE A 66 7.41 4.07 -25.31
CA PHE A 66 6.67 5.25 -25.74
C PHE A 66 5.38 5.44 -24.92
N TYR A 67 4.61 4.37 -24.67
CA TYR A 67 3.42 4.43 -23.83
C TYR A 67 3.77 4.77 -22.39
N LEU A 68 4.89 4.23 -21.87
CA LEU A 68 5.38 4.57 -20.55
C LEU A 68 5.59 6.08 -20.36
N LEU A 69 6.03 6.82 -21.41
CA LEU A 69 6.20 8.27 -21.30
C LEU A 69 4.90 8.99 -20.91
N PHE A 70 3.74 8.56 -21.41
CA PHE A 70 2.46 9.14 -21.04
C PHE A 70 2.09 8.84 -19.59
N TYR A 71 2.37 7.64 -19.14
CA TYR A 71 2.18 7.29 -17.70
C TYR A 71 3.14 8.09 -16.81
N VAL A 72 4.40 8.26 -17.21
CA VAL A 72 5.38 9.09 -16.49
C VAL A 72 4.90 10.54 -16.37
N VAL A 73 4.39 11.13 -17.45
CA VAL A 73 3.81 12.49 -17.45
C VAL A 73 2.62 12.54 -16.49
N SER A 74 1.71 11.58 -16.55
CA SER A 74 0.54 11.48 -15.66
C SER A 74 0.95 11.32 -14.21
N PHE A 75 1.91 10.46 -13.90
CA PHE A 75 2.44 10.29 -12.53
C PHE A 75 3.04 11.57 -11.99
N ARG A 76 3.68 12.36 -12.85
CA ARG A 76 4.25 13.66 -12.51
C ARG A 76 3.17 14.69 -12.20
N ILE A 77 2.10 14.75 -13.01
CA ILE A 77 0.96 15.67 -12.82
C ILE A 77 0.24 15.37 -11.50
N PHE A 78 -0.05 14.11 -11.21
CA PHE A 78 -0.78 13.70 -10.01
C PHE A 78 0.10 13.52 -8.77
N HIS A 79 1.42 13.75 -8.88
CA HIS A 79 2.39 13.62 -7.77
C HIS A 79 2.24 12.28 -7.03
N THR A 80 2.07 11.17 -7.75
CA THR A 80 1.81 9.84 -7.18
C THR A 80 2.95 9.32 -6.29
N TYR A 81 4.15 9.86 -6.44
CA TYR A 81 5.37 9.52 -5.72
C TYR A 81 5.64 10.42 -4.49
N SER A 82 4.80 11.44 -4.23
CA SER A 82 5.03 12.39 -3.12
C SER A 82 4.64 11.83 -1.75
N GLY A 83 3.89 10.73 -1.71
CA GLY A 83 3.45 10.09 -0.48
C GLY A 83 4.49 9.12 0.10
N VAL A 84 4.61 9.08 1.42
CA VAL A 84 5.36 8.02 2.11
C VAL A 84 4.51 6.76 2.07
N ILE A 85 4.96 5.70 1.37
CA ILE A 85 4.19 4.44 1.18
C ILE A 85 3.67 3.88 2.51
N ARG A 86 4.46 4.02 3.56
CA ARG A 86 4.15 3.58 4.92
C ARG A 86 2.88 4.22 5.51
N TYR A 87 2.50 5.42 5.05
CA TYR A 87 1.30 6.15 5.45
C TYR A 87 0.27 6.24 4.32
N SER A 88 0.40 5.40 3.29
CA SER A 88 -0.51 5.42 2.14
C SER A 88 -1.97 5.45 2.61
N SER A 89 -2.68 6.49 2.18
CA SER A 89 -4.09 6.70 2.46
C SER A 89 -4.94 6.29 1.24
N PHE A 90 -6.24 6.19 1.44
CA PHE A 90 -7.19 5.98 0.32
C PHE A 90 -7.03 7.05 -0.77
N ILE A 91 -6.67 8.29 -0.38
CA ILE A 91 -6.42 9.40 -1.30
C ILE A 91 -5.25 9.10 -2.24
N ASP A 92 -4.19 8.45 -1.75
CA ASP A 92 -3.04 8.09 -2.60
C ASP A 92 -3.41 7.04 -3.63
N LEU A 93 -4.27 6.07 -3.25
CA LEU A 93 -4.80 5.06 -4.18
C LEU A 93 -5.66 5.72 -5.27
N GLN A 94 -6.51 6.70 -4.90
CA GLN A 94 -7.29 7.46 -5.88
C GLN A 94 -6.41 8.24 -6.84
N ARG A 95 -5.38 8.95 -6.35
CA ARG A 95 -4.43 9.70 -7.20
C ARG A 95 -3.77 8.80 -8.24
N MET A 96 -3.36 7.57 -7.83
CA MET A 96 -2.82 6.60 -8.77
C MET A 96 -3.84 6.16 -9.81
N GLY A 97 -5.07 5.87 -9.40
CA GLY A 97 -6.15 5.53 -10.31
C GLY A 97 -6.38 6.62 -11.36
N PHE A 98 -6.48 7.88 -10.93
CA PHE A 98 -6.62 9.02 -11.86
C PHE A 98 -5.40 9.20 -12.77
N ALA A 99 -4.19 9.02 -12.27
CA ALA A 99 -2.98 9.10 -13.08
C ALA A 99 -2.96 8.03 -14.17
N MET A 100 -3.34 6.78 -13.85
CA MET A 100 -3.43 5.69 -14.82
C MET A 100 -4.51 5.92 -15.87
N ILE A 101 -5.70 6.39 -15.46
CA ILE A 101 -6.78 6.74 -16.39
C ILE A 101 -6.33 7.86 -17.33
N THR A 102 -5.71 8.91 -16.81
CA THR A 102 -5.23 10.03 -17.62
C THR A 102 -4.15 9.59 -18.60
N GLY A 103 -3.18 8.77 -18.19
CA GLY A 103 -2.17 8.19 -19.06
C GLY A 103 -2.78 7.35 -20.17
N LEU A 104 -3.75 6.49 -19.83
CA LEU A 104 -4.49 5.69 -20.81
C LEU A 104 -5.24 6.57 -21.84
N LEU A 105 -5.92 7.61 -21.37
CA LEU A 105 -6.61 8.56 -22.25
C LEU A 105 -5.66 9.28 -23.20
N MET A 106 -4.47 9.68 -22.72
CA MET A 106 -3.43 10.27 -23.58
C MET A 106 -2.96 9.30 -24.66
N ILE A 107 -2.73 8.01 -24.30
CA ILE A 107 -2.35 6.97 -25.26
C ILE A 107 -3.44 6.79 -26.32
N ILE A 108 -4.72 6.70 -25.90
CA ILE A 108 -5.86 6.58 -26.81
C ILE A 108 -5.92 7.78 -27.75
N GLY A 109 -5.78 9.00 -27.22
CA GLY A 109 -5.79 10.23 -28.00
C GLY A 109 -4.69 10.26 -29.05
N VAL A 110 -3.46 9.89 -28.69
CA VAL A 110 -2.33 9.84 -29.64
C VAL A 110 -2.57 8.77 -30.70
N ARG A 111 -3.07 7.59 -30.33
CA ARG A 111 -3.38 6.52 -31.31
C ARG A 111 -4.46 6.90 -32.29
N TYR A 112 -5.44 7.72 -31.86
CA TYR A 112 -6.49 8.21 -32.76
C TYR A 112 -5.95 9.19 -33.81
N LEU A 113 -4.86 9.93 -33.48
CA LEU A 113 -4.20 10.88 -34.39
C LEU A 113 -3.18 10.23 -35.33
N LEU A 114 -2.72 9.01 -35.03
CA LEU A 114 -1.72 8.29 -35.81
C LEU A 114 -2.37 7.37 -36.86
N ASN A 115 -1.66 7.20 -38.01
CA ASN A 115 -2.08 6.26 -39.03
C ASN A 115 -1.90 4.80 -38.58
N GLU A 116 -2.71 3.91 -39.15
CA GLU A 116 -2.70 2.49 -38.80
C GLU A 116 -1.36 1.77 -39.08
N ASP A 117 -0.57 2.27 -40.05
CA ASP A 117 0.75 1.72 -40.41
C ASP A 117 1.87 2.05 -39.41
N CYS A 118 1.57 2.80 -38.34
CA CYS A 118 2.58 3.16 -37.36
C CYS A 118 2.97 1.97 -36.48
N TRP A 119 4.26 1.80 -36.24
CA TRP A 119 4.81 0.74 -35.34
C TRP A 119 4.21 0.75 -33.93
N LEU A 120 3.66 1.86 -33.50
CA LEU A 120 2.92 2.00 -32.24
C LEU A 120 1.61 1.20 -32.24
N MET A 121 1.08 0.84 -33.43
CA MET A 121 -0.13 0.01 -33.53
C MET A 121 0.13 -1.49 -33.36
N ALA A 122 1.39 -1.91 -33.18
CA ALA A 122 1.77 -3.31 -32.95
C ALA A 122 1.13 -3.88 -31.67
N VAL A 123 0.77 -3.03 -30.72
CA VAL A 123 0.05 -3.44 -29.48
C VAL A 123 -1.44 -3.17 -29.63
N GLY A 124 -2.28 -4.16 -29.46
CA GLY A 124 -3.74 -4.05 -29.55
C GLY A 124 -4.31 -3.10 -28.48
N MET A 125 -5.37 -2.36 -28.80
CA MET A 125 -6.04 -1.46 -27.86
C MET A 125 -6.58 -2.21 -26.63
N ARG A 126 -7.06 -3.42 -26.85
CA ARG A 126 -7.52 -4.34 -25.78
C ARG A 126 -6.38 -4.65 -24.82
N ASP A 127 -5.17 -4.93 -25.34
CA ASP A 127 -4.02 -5.32 -24.54
C ASP A 127 -3.54 -4.16 -23.66
N ILE A 128 -3.53 -2.94 -24.20
CA ILE A 128 -3.21 -1.71 -23.45
C ILE A 128 -4.21 -1.50 -22.29
N GLY A 129 -5.51 -1.67 -22.55
CA GLY A 129 -6.54 -1.52 -21.52
C GLY A 129 -6.42 -2.55 -20.40
N ILE A 130 -6.21 -3.84 -20.76
CA ILE A 130 -6.02 -4.92 -19.78
C ILE A 130 -4.73 -4.71 -18.99
N ALA A 131 -3.63 -4.31 -19.65
CA ALA A 131 -2.35 -4.03 -19.00
C ALA A 131 -2.47 -2.87 -18.00
N ALA A 132 -3.17 -1.80 -18.36
CA ALA A 132 -3.43 -0.68 -17.46
C ALA A 132 -4.20 -1.11 -16.21
N LEU A 133 -5.26 -1.92 -16.35
CA LEU A 133 -6.01 -2.46 -15.23
C LEU A 133 -5.13 -3.35 -14.33
N LEU A 134 -4.36 -4.24 -14.93
CA LEU A 134 -3.45 -5.13 -14.21
C LEU A 134 -2.40 -4.32 -13.45
N ALA A 135 -1.80 -3.30 -14.08
CA ALA A 135 -0.82 -2.42 -13.46
C ALA A 135 -1.40 -1.70 -12.22
N VAL A 136 -2.62 -1.14 -12.32
CA VAL A 136 -3.30 -0.51 -11.17
C VAL A 136 -3.49 -1.50 -10.02
N MET A 137 -3.96 -2.72 -10.32
CA MET A 137 -4.19 -3.73 -9.28
C MET A 137 -2.89 -4.14 -8.59
N ILE A 138 -1.80 -4.31 -9.35
CA ILE A 138 -0.48 -4.65 -8.79
C ILE A 138 0.03 -3.49 -7.93
N MET A 139 -0.01 -2.25 -8.42
CA MET A 139 0.42 -1.07 -7.67
C MET A 139 -0.35 -0.90 -6.35
N TRP A 140 -1.67 -1.07 -6.36
CA TRP A 140 -2.49 -1.02 -5.15
C TRP A 140 -2.14 -2.14 -4.18
N SER A 141 -1.99 -3.36 -4.69
CA SER A 141 -1.61 -4.53 -3.88
C SER A 141 -0.26 -4.32 -3.19
N VAL A 142 0.74 -3.84 -3.91
CA VAL A 142 2.07 -3.54 -3.37
C VAL A 142 1.99 -2.50 -2.24
N ARG A 143 1.24 -1.42 -2.42
CA ARG A 143 1.11 -0.36 -1.41
C ARG A 143 0.38 -0.84 -0.16
N VAL A 144 -0.72 -1.58 -0.33
CA VAL A 144 -1.46 -2.18 0.79
C VAL A 144 -0.59 -3.19 1.53
N PHE A 145 0.16 -4.01 0.79
CA PHE A 145 1.06 -5.01 1.38
C PHE A 145 2.20 -4.37 2.18
N VAL A 146 2.86 -3.34 1.64
CA VAL A 146 3.91 -2.61 2.35
C VAL A 146 3.36 -1.97 3.63
N LYS A 147 2.17 -1.37 3.58
CA LYS A 147 1.51 -0.82 4.75
C LYS A 147 1.20 -1.91 5.80
N TYR A 148 0.65 -3.03 5.37
CA TYR A 148 0.38 -4.17 6.26
C TYR A 148 1.64 -4.69 6.94
N LEU A 149 2.74 -4.86 6.19
CA LEU A 149 4.03 -5.26 6.75
C LEU A 149 4.53 -4.27 7.79
N TYR A 150 4.43 -2.98 7.49
CA TYR A 150 4.84 -1.93 8.42
C TYR A 150 4.02 -1.98 9.71
N ASP A 151 2.70 -2.00 9.61
CA ASP A 151 1.79 -2.05 10.77
C ASP A 151 2.02 -3.31 11.61
N SER A 152 2.31 -4.46 10.98
CA SER A 152 2.54 -5.72 11.70
C SER A 152 3.91 -5.78 12.39
N THR A 153 4.94 -5.16 11.80
CA THR A 153 6.32 -5.28 12.27
C THR A 153 6.66 -4.23 13.32
N PHE A 154 6.24 -2.98 13.13
CA PHE A 154 6.62 -1.87 13.99
C PHE A 154 5.67 -1.61 15.16
N ASN A 155 4.36 -1.80 14.96
CA ASN A 155 3.38 -1.55 16.02
C ASN A 155 3.41 -2.57 17.17
N ARG A 156 4.06 -3.73 16.97
CA ARG A 156 4.09 -4.81 17.96
C ARG A 156 5.23 -4.76 18.98
N LYS A 157 6.30 -4.02 18.77
CA LYS A 157 7.56 -4.32 19.50
C LYS A 157 8.14 -3.24 20.41
N ARG A 158 7.61 -2.02 20.51
CA ARG A 158 8.30 -0.95 21.27
C ARG A 158 7.50 -0.14 22.27
N GLY A 159 6.19 -0.32 22.41
CA GLY A 159 5.38 0.48 23.33
C GLY A 159 5.02 -0.25 24.62
N LYS A 160 4.99 0.49 25.76
CA LYS A 160 4.34 0.02 26.98
C LYS A 160 2.87 -0.18 26.70
N ARG A 161 2.32 -1.33 27.10
CA ARG A 161 0.89 -1.58 26.96
C ARG A 161 0.11 -0.68 27.88
N VAL A 162 -0.94 -0.04 27.34
CA VAL A 162 -1.79 0.88 28.10
C VAL A 162 -3.27 0.59 27.86
N PHE A 163 -4.08 0.83 28.86
CA PHE A 163 -5.52 0.97 28.70
C PHE A 163 -5.87 2.46 28.64
N ILE A 164 -6.92 2.79 27.87
CA ILE A 164 -7.42 4.14 27.76
C ILE A 164 -8.77 4.23 28.47
N TYR A 165 -8.87 5.15 29.42
CA TYR A 165 -10.12 5.45 30.10
C TYR A 165 -10.98 6.37 29.23
N GLY A 166 -12.17 5.86 28.89
CA GLY A 166 -13.14 6.56 28.08
C GLY A 166 -13.26 6.03 26.64
N VAL A 167 -14.51 5.89 26.19
CA VAL A 167 -14.89 5.31 24.88
C VAL A 167 -15.48 6.37 23.93
N LYS A 168 -15.62 7.63 24.39
CA LYS A 168 -16.10 8.77 23.60
C LYS A 168 -15.00 9.37 22.72
N ALA A 169 -15.31 10.49 22.09
CA ALA A 169 -14.40 11.17 21.15
C ALA A 169 -12.99 11.40 21.69
N GLY A 170 -12.84 11.71 22.99
CA GLY A 170 -11.53 11.92 23.64
C GLY A 170 -10.68 10.65 23.66
N GLY A 171 -11.23 9.53 24.17
CA GLY A 171 -10.51 8.25 24.22
C GLY A 171 -10.18 7.69 22.83
N VAL A 172 -11.13 7.83 21.89
CA VAL A 172 -10.89 7.45 20.48
C VAL A 172 -9.83 8.34 19.83
N GLY A 173 -9.85 9.65 20.12
CA GLY A 173 -8.85 10.59 19.65
C GLY A 173 -7.45 10.27 20.17
N LEU A 174 -7.32 10.00 21.48
CA LEU A 174 -6.06 9.57 22.08
C LEU A 174 -5.54 8.26 21.49
N ALA A 175 -6.40 7.26 21.31
CA ALA A 175 -6.03 5.99 20.69
C ALA A 175 -5.53 6.17 19.25
N LYS A 176 -6.18 7.05 18.46
CA LYS A 176 -5.75 7.39 17.11
C LYS A 176 -4.39 8.11 17.13
N SER A 177 -4.20 9.05 18.04
CA SER A 177 -2.93 9.78 18.20
C SER A 177 -1.79 8.81 18.53
N ILE A 178 -1.98 7.93 19.53
CA ILE A 178 -0.99 6.91 19.91
C ILE A 178 -0.68 6.00 18.71
N ARG A 179 -1.69 5.56 17.98
CA ARG A 179 -1.51 4.68 16.81
C ARG A 179 -0.77 5.35 15.66
N ASN A 180 -0.98 6.65 15.48
CA ASN A 180 -0.38 7.40 14.37
C ASN A 180 1.03 7.92 14.68
N GLN A 181 1.48 7.89 15.93
CA GLN A 181 2.85 8.23 16.30
C GLN A 181 3.82 7.10 15.91
N VAL A 182 4.85 7.41 15.13
CA VAL A 182 5.85 6.46 14.61
C VAL A 182 6.67 5.81 15.71
N ASP A 183 6.99 6.57 16.76
CA ASP A 183 7.74 6.13 17.95
C ASP A 183 6.86 6.21 19.21
N SER A 184 5.63 5.72 19.10
CA SER A 184 4.76 5.72 20.27
C SER A 184 5.37 4.87 21.38
N ARG A 185 5.57 5.49 22.54
CA ARG A 185 5.98 4.80 23.76
C ARG A 185 4.89 3.87 24.30
N TYR A 186 3.68 3.97 23.74
CA TYR A 186 2.48 3.28 24.22
C TYR A 186 1.83 2.46 23.14
N VAL A 187 1.29 1.29 23.52
CA VAL A 187 0.46 0.43 22.65
C VAL A 187 -0.87 0.22 23.34
N VAL A 188 -1.95 0.67 22.70
CA VAL A 188 -3.30 0.51 23.25
C VAL A 188 -3.69 -0.96 23.25
N SER A 189 -3.93 -1.53 24.44
CA SER A 189 -4.32 -2.91 24.64
C SER A 189 -5.82 -3.07 24.90
N GLY A 190 -6.49 -2.03 25.43
CA GLY A 190 -7.92 -2.03 25.72
C GLY A 190 -8.43 -0.64 26.05
N PHE A 191 -9.74 -0.55 26.21
CA PHE A 191 -10.44 0.63 26.70
C PHE A 191 -11.14 0.30 28.01
N VAL A 192 -11.33 1.29 28.86
CA VAL A 192 -12.09 1.18 30.12
C VAL A 192 -13.25 2.15 30.06
N SER A 193 -14.45 1.73 30.50
CA SER A 193 -15.62 2.59 30.51
C SER A 193 -16.58 2.25 31.63
N ASP A 194 -17.15 3.31 32.23
CA ASP A 194 -18.25 3.18 33.18
C ASP A 194 -19.62 2.95 32.51
N MET A 195 -19.68 3.17 31.17
CA MET A 195 -20.93 3.02 30.41
C MET A 195 -21.24 1.54 30.18
N GLN A 196 -22.31 1.03 30.82
CA GLN A 196 -22.72 -0.37 30.74
C GLN A 196 -22.99 -0.85 29.30
N ASP A 197 -23.54 0.02 28.46
CA ASP A 197 -23.86 -0.27 27.06
C ASP A 197 -22.62 -0.47 26.17
N MET A 198 -21.46 0.03 26.59
CA MET A 198 -20.18 -0.10 25.86
C MET A 198 -19.29 -1.24 26.39
N GLN A 199 -19.57 -1.75 27.57
CA GLN A 199 -18.77 -2.82 28.17
C GLN A 199 -18.87 -4.11 27.37
N GLY A 200 -17.74 -4.81 27.23
CA GLY A 200 -17.65 -6.05 26.45
C GLY A 200 -17.61 -5.86 24.93
N ARG A 201 -17.89 -4.66 24.41
CA ARG A 201 -17.81 -4.36 22.98
C ARG A 201 -16.39 -4.13 22.51
N PHE A 202 -16.20 -4.12 21.21
CA PHE A 202 -14.91 -3.81 20.57
C PHE A 202 -14.91 -2.39 20.03
N LEU A 203 -13.90 -1.61 20.42
CA LEU A 203 -13.65 -0.26 19.92
C LEU A 203 -12.26 -0.23 19.27
N MET A 204 -12.19 0.15 18.01
CA MET A 204 -10.94 0.14 17.22
C MET A 204 -10.20 -1.21 17.23
N GLY A 205 -10.94 -2.34 17.32
CA GLY A 205 -10.39 -3.68 17.39
C GLY A 205 -9.86 -4.08 18.76
N LYS A 206 -10.10 -3.28 19.82
CA LYS A 206 -9.75 -3.55 21.21
C LYS A 206 -10.99 -3.66 22.09
N ARG A 207 -10.95 -4.55 23.08
CA ARG A 207 -12.09 -4.78 23.96
C ARG A 207 -12.25 -3.63 24.96
N VAL A 208 -13.50 -3.31 25.28
CA VAL A 208 -13.86 -2.34 26.33
C VAL A 208 -14.14 -3.11 27.62
N TYR A 209 -13.42 -2.77 28.67
CA TYR A 209 -13.52 -3.37 29.99
C TYR A 209 -14.34 -2.48 30.94
N PRO A 210 -15.10 -3.04 31.87
CA PRO A 210 -15.74 -2.27 32.92
C PRO A 210 -14.69 -1.70 33.89
N ASN A 211 -15.02 -0.57 34.50
CA ASN A 211 -14.27 0.01 35.59
C ASN A 211 -14.78 -0.61 36.91
N ASP A 212 -14.34 -1.82 37.20
CA ASP A 212 -14.72 -2.62 38.36
C ASP A 212 -13.51 -2.98 39.24
N GLU A 213 -13.74 -3.59 40.39
CA GLU A 213 -12.67 -4.01 41.30
C GLU A 213 -11.69 -5.01 40.67
N HIS A 214 -12.11 -5.73 39.61
CA HIS A 214 -11.29 -6.70 38.89
C HIS A 214 -10.48 -6.05 37.74
N LEU A 215 -10.57 -4.73 37.56
CA LEU A 215 -9.85 -4.05 36.48
C LEU A 215 -8.33 -4.16 36.62
N VAL A 216 -7.82 -4.05 37.85
CA VAL A 216 -6.37 -4.16 38.15
C VAL A 216 -5.85 -5.54 37.81
N GLU A 217 -6.56 -6.59 38.18
CA GLU A 217 -6.22 -7.97 37.87
C GLU A 217 -6.19 -8.22 36.36
N LYS A 218 -7.19 -7.71 35.62
CA LYS A 218 -7.22 -7.75 34.15
C LYS A 218 -6.07 -6.95 33.52
N MET A 219 -5.68 -5.83 34.10
CA MET A 219 -4.53 -5.05 33.60
C MET A 219 -3.23 -5.84 33.78
N GLU A 220 -3.04 -6.52 34.91
CA GLU A 220 -1.87 -7.38 35.18
C GLU A 220 -1.80 -8.53 34.17
N ASP A 221 -2.91 -9.25 33.94
CA ASP A 221 -3.01 -10.33 32.95
C ASP A 221 -2.57 -9.93 31.55
N PHE A 222 -2.86 -8.70 31.16
CA PHE A 222 -2.45 -8.17 29.86
C PHE A 222 -1.06 -7.50 29.87
N GLY A 223 -0.38 -7.46 31.02
CA GLY A 223 0.90 -6.75 31.20
C GLY A 223 0.76 -5.25 30.98
N VAL A 224 -0.36 -4.67 31.40
CA VAL A 224 -0.68 -3.24 31.30
C VAL A 224 -0.47 -2.61 32.67
N HIS A 225 0.49 -1.69 32.77
CA HIS A 225 0.82 -1.01 34.02
C HIS A 225 0.41 0.48 34.00
N THR A 226 -0.26 0.94 32.97
CA THR A 226 -0.62 2.36 32.80
C THR A 226 -2.02 2.50 32.24
N LEU A 227 -2.85 3.29 32.90
CA LEU A 227 -4.14 3.78 32.45
C LEU A 227 -3.97 5.25 32.00
N LEU A 228 -4.42 5.58 30.81
CA LEU A 228 -4.37 6.92 30.20
C LEU A 228 -5.76 7.52 30.11
#